data_dd901d167919af6bedcee8c39ce1b67a
#
_entry.id   dd901d167919af6bedcee8c39ce1b67a
#
_cell.length_a   1.000
_cell.length_b   1.000
_cell.length_c   1.000
_cell.angle_alpha   90.00
_cell.angle_beta   90.00
_cell.angle_gamma   90.00
#
_symmetry.space_group_name_H-M   'P 1'
#
loop_
_entity.id
_entity.type
_entity.pdbx_description
1 polymer ?
#
loop_
_entity_poly.entity_id
_entity_poly.type
_entity_poly.pdbx_seq_one_letter_code
_entity_poly.pdbx_strand_id
1 'polypeptide(L)'
;MTVTRRHFLKSAAAISLGFTGLQRNIAAAAGAEGIGAGYGPLLPDAGGILDLPEGFSYRVLSRTGDAMSDGLLVPGLPDAMAAFAGPQGRTLLVCNHELTAGALTVGAFGEQNERVAQLDREWFYDYG
;
A
#
# COMPACT_ATOMS: atom_id res chain seq x y z
N MET A 1 30.64 -22.59 3.36
CA MET A 1 29.97 -23.53 2.44
C MET A 1 30.15 -23.01 1.03
N THR A 2 30.95 -23.71 0.21
CA THR A 2 31.17 -23.34 -1.20
C THR A 2 30.04 -23.93 -2.04
N VAL A 3 29.22 -23.07 -2.62
CA VAL A 3 28.17 -23.50 -3.55
C VAL A 3 28.82 -23.96 -4.84
N THR A 4 28.66 -25.24 -5.21
CA THR A 4 29.18 -25.75 -6.46
C THR A 4 28.35 -25.27 -7.66
N ARG A 5 28.97 -25.12 -8.85
CA ARG A 5 28.30 -24.76 -10.11
C ARG A 5 27.05 -25.61 -10.38
N ARG A 6 27.11 -26.91 -10.07
CA ARG A 6 25.99 -27.84 -10.25
C ARG A 6 24.83 -27.55 -9.29
N HIS A 7 25.10 -27.14 -8.05
CA HIS A 7 24.07 -26.70 -7.09
C HIS A 7 23.41 -25.42 -7.53
N PHE A 8 24.21 -24.47 -8.00
CA PHE A 8 23.69 -23.18 -8.52
C PHE A 8 22.73 -23.38 -9.70
N LEU A 9 23.14 -24.22 -10.70
CA LEU A 9 22.30 -24.50 -11.87
C LEU A 9 20.99 -25.23 -11.49
N LYS A 10 21.04 -26.18 -10.55
CA LYS A 10 19.82 -26.85 -10.07
C LYS A 10 18.88 -25.89 -9.35
N SER A 11 19.41 -25.01 -8.51
CA SER A 11 18.61 -24.00 -7.82
C SER A 11 18.00 -22.97 -8.79
N ALA A 12 18.76 -22.51 -9.78
CA ALA A 12 18.28 -21.61 -10.82
C ALA A 12 17.16 -22.25 -11.66
N ALA A 13 17.31 -23.53 -12.05
CA ALA A 13 16.26 -24.26 -12.76
C ALA A 13 14.99 -24.44 -11.91
N ALA A 14 15.12 -24.75 -10.63
CA ALA A 14 13.97 -24.89 -9.72
C ALA A 14 13.22 -23.56 -9.55
N ILE A 15 13.95 -22.44 -9.42
CA ILE A 15 13.37 -21.10 -9.34
C ILE A 15 12.64 -20.76 -10.65
N SER A 16 13.26 -21.00 -11.81
CA SER A 16 12.64 -20.74 -13.13
C SER A 16 11.35 -21.54 -13.33
N LEU A 17 11.33 -22.83 -12.90
CA LEU A 17 10.11 -23.64 -12.95
C LEU A 17 9.03 -23.13 -12.00
N GLY A 18 9.39 -22.60 -10.85
CA GLY A 18 8.46 -21.94 -9.92
C GLY A 18 7.81 -20.70 -10.55
N PHE A 19 8.59 -19.86 -11.23
CA PHE A 19 8.06 -18.70 -11.94
C PHE A 19 7.17 -19.07 -13.13
N THR A 20 7.49 -20.10 -13.89
CA THR A 20 6.60 -20.57 -14.98
C THR A 20 5.30 -21.15 -14.45
N GLY A 21 5.32 -21.80 -13.28
CA GLY A 21 4.10 -22.25 -12.60
C GLY A 21 3.23 -21.08 -12.17
N LEU A 22 3.83 -20.05 -11.60
CA LEU A 22 3.14 -18.83 -11.21
C LEU A 22 2.56 -18.09 -12.43
N GLN A 23 3.32 -17.96 -13.52
CA GLN A 23 2.83 -17.36 -14.77
C GLN A 23 1.65 -18.13 -15.36
N ARG A 24 1.66 -19.48 -15.32
CA ARG A 24 0.53 -20.30 -15.76
C ARG A 24 -0.70 -20.10 -14.90
N ASN A 25 -0.54 -19.97 -13.58
CA ASN A 25 -1.66 -19.70 -12.68
C ASN A 25 -2.23 -18.28 -12.89
N ILE A 26 -1.36 -17.28 -13.13
CA ILE A 26 -1.79 -15.92 -13.48
C ILE A 26 -2.50 -15.93 -14.84
N ALA A 27 -1.97 -16.62 -15.84
CA ALA A 27 -2.58 -16.72 -17.16
C ALA A 27 -3.89 -17.53 -17.13
N ALA A 28 -4.00 -18.58 -16.31
CA ALA A 28 -5.25 -19.31 -16.10
C ALA A 28 -6.29 -18.46 -15.35
N ALA A 29 -5.85 -17.65 -14.39
CA ALA A 29 -6.71 -16.69 -13.71
C ALA A 29 -7.15 -15.53 -14.65
N ALA A 30 -6.27 -15.09 -15.56
CA ALA A 30 -6.57 -14.07 -16.56
C ALA A 30 -7.43 -14.59 -17.75
N GLY A 31 -7.39 -15.90 -18.01
CA GLY A 31 -8.24 -16.57 -19.00
C GLY A 31 -9.58 -17.07 -18.45
N ALA A 32 -9.71 -17.20 -17.15
CA ALA A 32 -10.99 -17.30 -16.47
C ALA A 32 -11.56 -15.87 -16.39
N GLU A 33 -12.63 -15.63 -17.10
CA GLU A 33 -13.34 -14.34 -17.11
C GLU A 33 -13.49 -13.79 -15.67
N GLY A 34 -12.65 -12.82 -15.32
CA GLY A 34 -12.63 -12.15 -14.03
C GLY A 34 -11.54 -12.66 -13.07
N ILE A 35 -10.61 -11.77 -12.78
CA ILE A 35 -9.68 -11.90 -11.65
C ILE A 35 -10.49 -11.84 -10.35
N GLY A 36 -10.90 -12.97 -9.86
CA GLY A 36 -11.71 -13.06 -8.65
C GLY A 36 -12.15 -14.49 -8.46
N ALA A 37 -11.18 -15.40 -8.26
CA ALA A 37 -11.50 -16.81 -7.97
C ALA A 37 -12.52 -16.89 -6.83
N GLY A 38 -13.79 -17.04 -7.19
CA GLY A 38 -14.90 -17.22 -6.26
C GLY A 38 -15.80 -16.01 -5.99
N TYR A 39 -15.42 -14.79 -6.37
CA TYR A 39 -16.25 -13.58 -6.08
C TYR A 39 -17.00 -13.02 -7.31
N GLY A 40 -16.76 -13.56 -8.49
CA GLY A 40 -17.38 -13.08 -9.72
C GLY A 40 -16.57 -11.97 -10.43
N PRO A 41 -17.09 -11.45 -11.55
CA PRO A 41 -16.40 -10.41 -12.32
C PRO A 41 -16.36 -9.08 -11.57
N LEU A 42 -15.34 -8.28 -11.86
CA LEU A 42 -15.25 -6.91 -11.38
C LEU A 42 -16.26 -6.05 -12.14
N LEU A 43 -17.05 -5.28 -11.42
CA LEU A 43 -17.98 -4.28 -11.95
C LEU A 43 -17.28 -2.91 -11.97
N PRO A 44 -17.37 -2.17 -13.08
CA PRO A 44 -16.80 -0.84 -13.18
C PRO A 44 -17.32 0.10 -12.10
N ASP A 45 -16.41 0.76 -11.38
CA ASP A 45 -16.76 1.78 -10.42
C ASP A 45 -17.13 3.10 -11.09
N ALA A 46 -18.32 3.62 -10.81
CA ALA A 46 -18.73 4.93 -11.31
C ALA A 46 -17.85 6.09 -10.80
N GLY A 47 -17.20 5.92 -9.62
CA GLY A 47 -16.24 6.87 -9.08
C GLY A 47 -14.82 6.73 -9.65
N GLY A 48 -14.55 5.65 -10.41
CA GLY A 48 -13.27 5.41 -11.05
C GLY A 48 -12.10 5.15 -10.09
N ILE A 49 -12.39 4.70 -8.86
CA ILE A 49 -11.37 4.46 -7.83
C ILE A 49 -11.01 2.97 -7.75
N LEU A 50 -12.02 2.09 -7.65
CA LEU A 50 -11.78 0.67 -7.42
C LEU A 50 -12.95 -0.18 -7.93
N ASP A 51 -12.70 -0.96 -8.97
CA ASP A 51 -13.66 -1.94 -9.47
C ASP A 51 -13.77 -3.12 -8.48
N LEU A 52 -14.98 -3.51 -8.14
CA LEU A 52 -15.24 -4.56 -7.15
C LEU A 52 -16.27 -5.57 -7.70
N PRO A 53 -16.22 -6.83 -7.23
CA PRO A 53 -17.27 -7.80 -7.51
C PRO A 53 -18.63 -7.37 -6.94
N GLU A 54 -19.71 -7.94 -7.45
CA GLU A 54 -21.06 -7.72 -6.92
C GLU A 54 -21.13 -7.99 -5.41
N GLY A 55 -21.81 -7.14 -4.68
CA GLY A 55 -21.96 -7.25 -3.22
C GLY A 55 -20.80 -6.66 -2.41
N PHE A 56 -19.72 -6.26 -3.05
CA PHE A 56 -18.62 -5.55 -2.38
C PHE A 56 -18.79 -4.03 -2.50
N SER A 57 -18.30 -3.34 -1.49
CA SER A 57 -18.26 -1.88 -1.48
C SER A 57 -16.98 -1.39 -0.81
N TYR A 58 -16.59 -0.18 -1.13
CA TYR A 58 -15.46 0.49 -0.46
C TYR A 58 -15.88 1.83 0.11
N ARG A 59 -15.07 2.32 1.02
CA ARG A 59 -15.17 3.68 1.55
C ARG A 59 -13.78 4.28 1.60
N VAL A 60 -13.61 5.44 0.99
CA VAL A 60 -12.40 6.22 1.12
C VAL A 60 -12.36 6.81 2.53
N LEU A 61 -11.32 6.51 3.29
CA LEU A 61 -11.13 7.00 4.66
C LEU A 61 -10.37 8.33 4.69
N SER A 62 -9.38 8.47 3.80
CA SER A 62 -8.56 9.67 3.69
C SER A 62 -7.96 9.76 2.29
N ARG A 63 -7.59 10.95 1.88
CA ARG A 63 -6.83 11.21 0.64
C ARG A 63 -5.62 12.05 0.97
N THR A 64 -4.54 11.84 0.21
CA THR A 64 -3.37 12.72 0.28
C THR A 64 -3.79 14.18 0.18
N GLY A 65 -3.32 14.99 1.11
CA GLY A 65 -3.64 16.41 1.19
C GLY A 65 -4.92 16.75 1.97
N ASP A 66 -5.72 15.76 2.40
CA ASP A 66 -6.84 16.02 3.31
C ASP A 66 -6.33 16.56 4.64
N ALA A 67 -7.03 17.54 5.22
CA ALA A 67 -6.69 18.06 6.55
C ALA A 67 -7.02 17.04 7.63
N MET A 68 -6.08 16.78 8.52
CA MET A 68 -6.26 15.94 9.71
C MET A 68 -6.71 16.78 10.90
N SER A 69 -7.17 16.11 11.97
CA SER A 69 -7.70 16.76 13.16
C SER A 69 -6.65 17.54 13.97
N ASP A 70 -5.38 17.25 13.78
CA ASP A 70 -4.24 17.94 14.39
C ASP A 70 -3.74 19.15 13.58
N GLY A 71 -4.39 19.42 12.44
CA GLY A 71 -4.01 20.52 11.54
C GLY A 71 -2.94 20.16 10.51
N LEU A 72 -2.44 18.92 10.51
CA LEU A 72 -1.55 18.43 9.48
C LEU A 72 -2.33 17.93 8.25
N LEU A 73 -1.60 17.53 7.22
CA LEU A 73 -2.18 16.94 6.02
C LEU A 73 -1.92 15.43 5.99
N VAL A 74 -2.85 14.67 5.41
CA VAL A 74 -2.61 13.26 5.11
C VAL A 74 -1.47 13.16 4.10
N PRO A 75 -0.36 12.50 4.44
CA PRO A 75 0.77 12.39 3.54
C PRO A 75 0.46 11.52 2.32
N GLY A 76 1.25 11.69 1.26
CA GLY A 76 1.23 10.79 0.10
C GLY A 76 2.11 9.56 0.30
N LEU A 77 2.24 8.78 -0.77
CA LEU A 77 3.09 7.59 -0.83
C LEU A 77 2.86 6.61 0.34
N PRO A 78 1.60 6.22 0.61
CA PRO A 78 1.33 5.19 1.62
C PRO A 78 1.95 3.87 1.15
N ASP A 79 2.59 3.14 2.07
CA ASP A 79 3.20 1.85 1.78
C ASP A 79 2.46 0.72 2.51
N ALA A 80 2.68 0.54 3.79
CA ALA A 80 2.04 -0.52 4.55
C ALA A 80 1.07 0.03 5.60
N MET A 81 0.07 -0.77 5.94
CA MET A 81 -0.92 -0.44 6.96
C MET A 81 -1.14 -1.61 7.91
N ALA A 82 -1.29 -1.30 9.19
CA ALA A 82 -1.68 -2.27 10.22
C ALA A 82 -2.89 -1.79 11.00
N ALA A 83 -3.72 -2.73 11.44
CA ALA A 83 -4.90 -2.46 12.25
C ALA A 83 -4.71 -3.00 13.67
N PHE A 84 -5.02 -2.18 14.67
CA PHE A 84 -4.91 -2.51 16.08
C PHE A 84 -6.26 -2.27 16.80
N ALA A 85 -6.51 -3.03 17.86
CA ALA A 85 -7.63 -2.76 18.73
C ALA A 85 -7.40 -1.44 19.49
N GLY A 86 -8.32 -0.53 19.37
CA GLY A 86 -8.32 0.76 20.08
C GLY A 86 -9.32 0.78 21.24
N PRO A 87 -9.29 1.85 22.05
CA PRO A 87 -10.22 2.01 23.16
C PRO A 87 -11.68 2.16 22.67
N GLN A 88 -12.62 1.76 23.50
CA GLN A 88 -14.06 1.88 23.22
C GLN A 88 -14.52 1.16 21.94
N GLY A 89 -13.87 0.04 21.59
CA GLY A 89 -14.21 -0.74 20.39
C GLY A 89 -13.80 -0.10 19.06
N ARG A 90 -12.93 0.91 19.08
CA ARG A 90 -12.37 1.53 17.88
C ARG A 90 -11.31 0.63 17.27
N THR A 91 -11.10 0.75 15.98
CA THR A 91 -9.93 0.23 15.29
C THR A 91 -8.97 1.37 15.00
N LEU A 92 -7.71 1.22 15.42
CA LEU A 92 -6.63 2.14 15.08
C LEU A 92 -5.93 1.62 13.82
N LEU A 93 -5.89 2.44 12.80
CA LEU A 93 -5.14 2.18 11.58
C LEU A 93 -3.83 2.97 11.64
N VAL A 94 -2.71 2.27 11.49
CA VAL A 94 -1.38 2.88 11.40
C VAL A 94 -0.87 2.64 9.99
N CYS A 95 -0.56 3.71 9.29
CA CYS A 95 -0.02 3.68 7.93
C CYS A 95 1.34 4.35 7.92
N ASN A 96 2.35 3.70 7.33
CA ASN A 96 3.62 4.34 7.03
C ASN A 96 3.59 4.95 5.63
N HIS A 97 4.41 5.97 5.43
CA HIS A 97 4.52 6.72 4.20
C HIS A 97 5.99 6.79 3.77
N GLU A 98 6.30 6.39 2.55
CA GLU A 98 7.66 6.39 2.00
C GLU A 98 8.02 7.75 1.38
N LEU A 99 8.14 8.76 2.24
CA LEU A 99 8.54 10.10 1.82
C LEU A 99 10.06 10.23 1.81
N THR A 100 10.60 10.74 0.72
CA THR A 100 12.02 11.12 0.61
C THR A 100 12.20 12.58 0.98
N ALA A 101 13.40 12.95 1.43
CA ALA A 101 13.76 14.35 1.62
C ALA A 101 13.48 15.15 0.33
N GLY A 102 12.72 16.22 0.43
CA GLY A 102 12.29 17.01 -0.72
C GLY A 102 10.93 16.63 -1.35
N ALA A 103 10.28 15.56 -0.90
CA ALA A 103 8.91 15.22 -1.32
C ALA A 103 7.85 16.13 -0.64
N LEU A 104 8.10 17.42 -0.55
CA LEU A 104 7.32 18.38 0.22
C LEU A 104 5.87 18.50 -0.23
N THR A 105 5.61 18.42 -1.53
CA THR A 105 4.27 18.54 -2.12
C THR A 105 3.28 17.47 -1.67
N VAL A 106 3.78 16.36 -1.13
CA VAL A 106 2.98 15.24 -0.62
C VAL A 106 3.26 14.96 0.85
N GLY A 107 4.00 15.84 1.54
CA GLY A 107 4.30 15.74 2.96
C GLY A 107 3.13 16.20 3.84
N ALA A 108 3.18 15.84 5.12
CA ALA A 108 2.18 16.21 6.11
C ALA A 108 2.22 17.70 6.48
N PHE A 109 3.32 18.39 6.20
CA PHE A 109 3.59 19.72 6.73
C PHE A 109 3.28 20.86 5.77
N GLY A 110 2.75 20.55 4.59
CA GLY A 110 2.50 21.51 3.51
C GLY A 110 3.70 21.64 2.56
N GLU A 111 3.49 22.30 1.43
CA GLU A 111 4.46 22.37 0.32
C GLU A 111 5.81 23.02 0.67
N GLN A 112 5.83 23.85 1.69
CA GLN A 112 7.02 24.55 2.18
C GLN A 112 7.31 24.22 3.64
N ASN A 113 6.78 23.12 4.16
CA ASN A 113 6.87 22.74 5.57
C ASN A 113 6.34 23.82 6.54
N GLU A 114 5.45 24.67 6.09
CA GLU A 114 4.91 25.80 6.86
C GLU A 114 4.19 25.37 8.14
N ARG A 115 3.70 24.13 8.20
CA ARG A 115 3.01 23.58 9.37
C ARG A 115 3.94 23.08 10.46
N VAL A 116 5.22 22.86 10.17
CA VAL A 116 6.22 22.41 11.16
C VAL A 116 6.33 23.39 12.33
N ALA A 117 6.22 24.70 12.07
CA ALA A 117 6.32 25.73 13.10
C ALA A 117 5.22 25.65 14.18
N GLN A 118 4.14 24.95 13.90
CA GLN A 118 2.98 24.79 14.80
C GLN A 118 3.12 23.58 15.73
N LEU A 119 4.14 22.76 15.53
CA LEU A 119 4.30 21.48 16.22
C LEU A 119 5.37 21.58 17.30
N ASP A 120 5.17 20.80 18.36
CA ASP A 120 6.19 20.64 19.39
C ASP A 120 7.37 19.83 18.83
N ARG A 121 8.59 20.32 19.05
CA ARG A 121 9.81 19.68 18.59
C ARG A 121 10.03 18.28 19.18
N GLU A 122 9.46 18.00 20.33
CA GLU A 122 9.53 16.69 20.97
C GLU A 122 8.82 15.59 20.17
N TRP A 123 7.97 15.94 19.21
CA TRP A 123 7.26 14.98 18.35
C TRP A 123 8.07 14.51 17.14
N PHE A 124 9.22 15.10 16.92
CA PHE A 124 10.09 14.75 15.81
C PHE A 124 11.29 13.93 16.27
N TYR A 125 11.56 12.85 15.54
CA TYR A 125 12.80 12.13 15.71
C TYR A 125 13.98 12.91 15.10
N ASP A 126 13.81 13.35 13.87
CA ASP A 126 14.63 14.33 13.20
C ASP A 126 13.68 15.24 12.36
N TYR A 127 14.21 16.13 11.60
CA TYR A 127 13.36 17.03 10.80
C TYR A 127 13.16 16.55 9.35
N GLY A 128 13.46 15.27 9.06
CA GLY A 128 13.32 14.66 7.73
C GLY A 128 14.50 14.94 6.81
#